data_557f1c3a3d062a50e7940282c96d3636
#
_entry.id   557f1c3a3d062a50e7940282c96d3636
#
_cell.length_a   1.000
_cell.length_b   1.000
_cell.length_c   1.000
_cell.angle_alpha   90.00
_cell.angle_beta   90.00
_cell.angle_gamma   90.00
#
_symmetry.space_group_name_H-M   'P 1'
#
loop_
_entity.id
_entity.type
_entity.pdbx_description
1 polymer ?
#
loop_
_entity_poly.entity_id
_entity_poly.type
_entity_poly.pdbx_seq_one_letter_code
_entity_poly.pdbx_strand_id
1 'polypeptide(L)'
;KAPQHSWAEAGQYTVTLTVEDGNGQQGITTKNIEIKALGPEAKFVFKDDSGTEVGKVRSNSNITLDGSKTESKDGEIKEYKWDFGDGITRTTNESSTEYTWSEGGYYNVTLMVVDENDQTGELIKILQVVPEDYIDEGQGNELVDGVDDTVEYEMEVEIFVSSIELEFTEINCVGLGGQLDYNIVIQNSDGTSIGESSGNVACGGESGSWSESFSSADDDLSLGNYQAIIDFTNGGTPVQANWNYRFAILYEF
;
A
#
# COMPACT_ATOMS: atom_id res chain seq x y z
N LYS A 1 -39.72 12.26 -47.33
CA LYS A 1 -39.29 11.93 -45.95
C LYS A 1 -38.14 10.95 -46.08
N ALA A 2 -37.00 11.22 -45.44
CA ALA A 2 -35.88 10.28 -45.45
C ALA A 2 -36.25 9.04 -44.61
N PRO A 3 -36.04 7.81 -45.09
CA PRO A 3 -36.22 6.61 -44.30
C PRO A 3 -35.19 6.53 -43.19
N GLN A 4 -35.58 5.93 -42.06
CA GLN A 4 -34.69 5.63 -40.95
C GLN A 4 -34.64 4.11 -40.75
N HIS A 5 -33.46 3.58 -40.44
CA HIS A 5 -33.26 2.17 -40.16
C HIS A 5 -32.24 2.05 -39.04
N SER A 6 -32.38 1.01 -38.19
CA SER A 6 -31.42 0.63 -37.13
C SER A 6 -31.07 -0.86 -37.31
N TRP A 7 -29.81 -1.19 -37.07
CA TRP A 7 -29.34 -2.57 -37.06
C TRP A 7 -29.19 -3.01 -35.60
N ALA A 8 -29.65 -4.21 -35.30
CA ALA A 8 -29.61 -4.79 -33.97
C ALA A 8 -28.28 -5.50 -33.66
N GLU A 9 -27.54 -5.89 -34.70
CA GLU A 9 -26.31 -6.66 -34.60
C GLU A 9 -25.15 -5.96 -35.29
N ALA A 10 -23.93 -6.18 -34.83
CA ALA A 10 -22.73 -5.76 -35.52
C ALA A 10 -22.52 -6.57 -36.81
N GLY A 11 -21.92 -5.96 -37.81
CA GLY A 11 -21.69 -6.63 -39.07
C GLY A 11 -21.54 -5.67 -40.23
N GLN A 12 -21.32 -6.24 -41.43
CA GLN A 12 -21.29 -5.47 -42.66
C GLN A 12 -22.63 -5.60 -43.37
N TYR A 13 -23.24 -4.46 -43.64
CA TYR A 13 -24.55 -4.38 -44.28
C TYR A 13 -24.46 -3.64 -45.61
N THR A 14 -25.11 -4.17 -46.63
CA THR A 14 -25.25 -3.50 -47.92
C THR A 14 -26.64 -2.85 -48.02
N VAL A 15 -26.67 -1.54 -48.01
CA VAL A 15 -27.90 -0.77 -48.23
C VAL A 15 -28.09 -0.49 -49.73
N THR A 16 -29.24 -0.88 -50.29
CA THR A 16 -29.58 -0.67 -51.68
C THR A 16 -30.72 0.35 -51.78
N LEU A 17 -30.52 1.39 -52.56
CA LEU A 17 -31.59 2.31 -52.94
C LEU A 17 -31.99 2.01 -54.38
N THR A 18 -33.25 1.71 -54.58
CA THR A 18 -33.88 1.59 -55.90
C THR A 18 -34.85 2.74 -56.09
N VAL A 19 -34.72 3.47 -57.15
CA VAL A 19 -35.66 4.52 -57.56
C VAL A 19 -36.26 4.15 -58.85
N GLU A 20 -37.55 4.43 -59.04
CA GLU A 20 -38.31 4.19 -60.28
C GLU A 20 -38.98 5.49 -60.77
N ASP A 21 -38.85 5.79 -62.02
CA ASP A 21 -39.49 6.95 -62.62
C ASP A 21 -40.93 6.64 -63.06
N GLY A 22 -41.66 7.67 -63.54
CA GLY A 22 -43.04 7.52 -63.99
C GLY A 22 -43.24 6.64 -65.22
N ASN A 23 -42.20 6.20 -65.93
CA ASN A 23 -42.15 5.28 -67.04
C ASN A 23 -41.74 3.86 -66.68
N GLY A 24 -41.55 3.57 -65.42
CA GLY A 24 -41.07 2.25 -64.88
C GLY A 24 -39.57 1.98 -65.05
N GLN A 25 -38.77 3.00 -65.40
CA GLN A 25 -37.31 2.85 -65.46
C GLN A 25 -36.70 2.92 -64.06
N GLN A 26 -35.82 1.97 -63.75
CA GLN A 26 -35.18 1.85 -62.38
C GLN A 26 -33.76 2.28 -62.44
N GLY A 27 -33.35 3.03 -61.36
CA GLY A 27 -32.00 3.34 -61.01
C GLY A 27 -31.66 2.70 -59.65
N ILE A 28 -30.50 2.03 -59.56
CA ILE A 28 -30.08 1.31 -58.37
C ILE A 28 -28.72 1.84 -57.93
N THR A 29 -28.55 2.08 -56.63
CA THR A 29 -27.26 2.37 -56.03
C THR A 29 -27.14 1.61 -54.72
N THR A 30 -25.90 1.23 -54.34
CA THR A 30 -25.60 0.48 -53.14
C THR A 30 -24.52 1.19 -52.31
N LYS A 31 -24.61 1.03 -51.00
CA LYS A 31 -23.60 1.50 -50.05
C LYS A 31 -23.37 0.46 -48.95
N ASN A 32 -22.13 0.09 -48.70
CA ASN A 32 -21.77 -0.75 -47.60
C ASN A 32 -21.61 0.09 -46.31
N ILE A 33 -22.15 -0.42 -45.23
CA ILE A 33 -22.08 0.17 -43.87
C ILE A 33 -21.57 -0.91 -42.97
N GLU A 34 -20.59 -0.55 -42.15
CA GLU A 34 -20.08 -1.40 -41.07
C GLU A 34 -20.70 -0.93 -39.76
N ILE A 35 -21.36 -1.83 -39.05
CA ILE A 35 -21.83 -1.66 -37.68
C ILE A 35 -20.88 -2.39 -36.80
N LYS A 36 -20.19 -1.68 -35.91
CA LYS A 36 -19.23 -2.25 -34.97
C LYS A 36 -19.94 -2.71 -33.71
N ALA A 37 -19.51 -3.83 -33.15
CA ALA A 37 -19.94 -4.28 -31.85
C ALA A 37 -19.54 -3.25 -30.77
N LEU A 38 -20.40 -3.08 -29.78
CA LEU A 38 -20.11 -2.29 -28.59
C LEU A 38 -19.40 -3.21 -27.59
N GLY A 39 -18.18 -2.86 -27.24
CA GLY A 39 -17.44 -3.58 -26.20
C GLY A 39 -18.09 -3.47 -24.82
N PRO A 40 -17.68 -4.35 -23.90
CA PRO A 40 -18.16 -4.34 -22.52
C PRO A 40 -17.72 -3.08 -21.78
N GLU A 41 -18.52 -2.64 -20.82
CA GLU A 41 -18.19 -1.58 -19.87
C GLU A 41 -17.68 -2.23 -18.57
N ALA A 42 -16.37 -2.21 -18.36
CA ALA A 42 -15.77 -2.75 -17.17
C ALA A 42 -16.17 -1.93 -15.93
N LYS A 43 -16.61 -2.61 -14.86
CA LYS A 43 -16.95 -2.02 -13.56
C LYS A 43 -16.48 -2.93 -12.46
N PHE A 44 -15.83 -2.38 -11.45
CA PHE A 44 -15.49 -3.15 -10.25
C PHE A 44 -15.40 -2.26 -9.02
N VAL A 45 -15.43 -2.90 -7.86
CA VAL A 45 -15.23 -2.29 -6.54
C VAL A 45 -14.31 -3.19 -5.70
N PHE A 46 -13.63 -2.58 -4.74
CA PHE A 46 -12.92 -3.30 -3.70
C PHE A 46 -13.85 -3.50 -2.52
N LYS A 47 -13.85 -4.69 -1.92
CA LYS A 47 -14.62 -5.03 -0.74
C LYS A 47 -13.74 -5.66 0.32
N ASP A 48 -13.94 -5.28 1.57
CA ASP A 48 -13.35 -5.94 2.73
C ASP A 48 -14.05 -7.28 3.04
N ASP A 49 -13.60 -8.00 4.06
CA ASP A 49 -14.16 -9.27 4.50
C ASP A 49 -15.61 -9.16 4.98
N SER A 50 -16.09 -7.96 5.33
CA SER A 50 -17.51 -7.71 5.65
C SER A 50 -18.39 -7.51 4.42
N GLY A 51 -17.77 -7.37 3.23
CA GLY A 51 -18.43 -7.04 1.97
C GLY A 51 -18.66 -5.54 1.76
N THR A 52 -18.09 -4.69 2.62
CA THR A 52 -18.17 -3.22 2.50
C THR A 52 -17.22 -2.72 1.41
N GLU A 53 -17.70 -1.79 0.58
CA GLU A 53 -16.85 -1.14 -0.42
C GLU A 53 -15.83 -0.22 0.24
N VAL A 54 -14.55 -0.40 -0.11
CA VAL A 54 -13.41 0.32 0.45
C VAL A 54 -12.53 0.92 -0.64
N GLY A 55 -11.78 1.96 -0.32
CA GLY A 55 -10.76 2.56 -1.18
C GLY A 55 -9.39 2.63 -0.49
N LYS A 56 -9.36 2.25 0.80
CA LYS A 56 -8.20 2.24 1.68
C LYS A 56 -8.26 0.97 2.53
N VAL A 57 -7.14 0.26 2.66
CA VAL A 57 -7.05 -1.03 3.36
C VAL A 57 -5.72 -1.14 4.09
N ARG A 58 -5.63 -2.02 5.09
CA ARG A 58 -4.34 -2.42 5.68
C ARG A 58 -3.62 -3.41 4.77
N SER A 59 -2.30 -3.41 4.78
CA SER A 59 -1.49 -4.48 4.19
C SER A 59 -1.90 -5.83 4.81
N ASN A 60 -1.65 -6.90 4.07
CA ASN A 60 -2.02 -8.27 4.46
C ASN A 60 -3.53 -8.53 4.66
N SER A 61 -4.40 -7.54 4.44
CA SER A 61 -5.85 -7.76 4.42
C SER A 61 -6.28 -8.49 3.14
N ASN A 62 -7.21 -9.44 3.27
CA ASN A 62 -7.80 -10.10 2.12
C ASN A 62 -8.89 -9.21 1.51
N ILE A 63 -8.75 -8.83 0.26
CA ILE A 63 -9.66 -7.91 -0.44
C ILE A 63 -10.30 -8.62 -1.62
N THR A 64 -11.62 -8.56 -1.68
CA THR A 64 -12.38 -9.01 -2.83
C THR A 64 -12.49 -7.90 -3.88
N LEU A 65 -12.01 -8.17 -5.09
CA LEU A 65 -12.23 -7.35 -6.27
C LEU A 65 -13.50 -7.87 -6.96
N ASP A 66 -14.58 -7.09 -6.89
CA ASP A 66 -15.91 -7.49 -7.38
C ASP A 66 -16.25 -6.75 -8.67
N GLY A 67 -16.11 -7.45 -9.80
CA GLY A 67 -16.46 -7.00 -11.16
C GLY A 67 -17.87 -7.40 -11.61
N SER A 68 -18.73 -7.89 -10.71
CA SER A 68 -20.08 -8.39 -11.06
C SER A 68 -21.02 -7.35 -11.68
N LYS A 69 -20.68 -6.06 -11.54
CA LYS A 69 -21.44 -4.96 -12.17
C LYS A 69 -20.95 -4.61 -13.58
N THR A 70 -19.99 -5.34 -14.13
CA THR A 70 -19.55 -5.22 -15.51
C THR A 70 -20.73 -5.51 -16.46
N GLU A 71 -20.93 -4.69 -17.47
CA GLU A 71 -22.01 -4.82 -18.43
C GLU A 71 -21.45 -5.07 -19.82
N SER A 72 -22.04 -5.99 -20.57
CA SER A 72 -21.84 -6.13 -22.01
C SER A 72 -23.16 -5.96 -22.73
N LYS A 73 -23.13 -5.31 -23.89
CA LYS A 73 -24.31 -5.03 -24.72
C LYS A 73 -24.43 -5.99 -25.90
N ASP A 74 -23.30 -6.49 -26.38
CA ASP A 74 -23.23 -7.27 -27.62
C ASP A 74 -22.44 -8.57 -27.40
N GLY A 75 -22.89 -9.43 -26.48
CA GLY A 75 -22.26 -10.71 -26.15
C GLY A 75 -22.05 -10.88 -24.64
N GLU A 76 -21.80 -12.09 -24.21
CA GLU A 76 -21.51 -12.39 -22.80
C GLU A 76 -20.03 -12.14 -22.50
N ILE A 77 -19.73 -11.78 -21.24
CA ILE A 77 -18.34 -11.67 -20.79
C ILE A 77 -17.76 -13.08 -20.66
N LYS A 78 -16.65 -13.34 -21.35
CA LYS A 78 -15.97 -14.63 -21.31
C LYS A 78 -14.72 -14.64 -20.43
N GLU A 79 -14.11 -13.46 -20.18
CA GLU A 79 -12.85 -13.37 -19.48
C GLU A 79 -12.70 -12.06 -18.70
N TYR A 80 -12.20 -12.16 -17.47
CA TYR A 80 -11.79 -11.06 -16.60
C TYR A 80 -10.28 -11.13 -16.40
N LYS A 81 -9.56 -10.06 -16.72
CA LYS A 81 -8.11 -9.93 -16.55
C LYS A 81 -7.84 -8.85 -15.53
N TRP A 82 -7.28 -9.25 -14.41
CA TRP A 82 -6.92 -8.38 -13.31
C TRP A 82 -5.41 -8.10 -13.35
N ASP A 83 -5.03 -6.83 -13.21
CA ASP A 83 -3.69 -6.39 -12.86
C ASP A 83 -3.79 -5.69 -11.51
N PHE A 84 -3.05 -6.20 -10.52
CA PHE A 84 -3.14 -5.72 -9.14
C PHE A 84 -2.26 -4.49 -8.87
N GLY A 85 -1.47 -4.05 -9.87
CA GLY A 85 -0.64 -2.86 -9.78
C GLY A 85 0.72 -3.07 -9.09
N ASP A 86 1.03 -4.28 -8.68
CA ASP A 86 2.30 -4.72 -8.08
C ASP A 86 3.15 -5.61 -9.01
N GLY A 87 2.73 -5.72 -10.28
CA GLY A 87 3.33 -6.57 -11.30
C GLY A 87 2.71 -7.97 -11.37
N ILE A 88 1.76 -8.30 -10.51
CA ILE A 88 1.02 -9.57 -10.55
C ILE A 88 -0.28 -9.39 -11.33
N THR A 89 -0.60 -10.37 -12.17
CA THR A 89 -1.82 -10.40 -12.96
C THR A 89 -2.54 -11.73 -12.79
N ARG A 90 -3.87 -11.70 -12.98
CA ARG A 90 -4.71 -12.91 -12.95
C ARG A 90 -5.77 -12.85 -14.02
N THR A 91 -5.96 -13.98 -14.70
CA THR A 91 -7.07 -14.16 -15.66
C THR A 91 -8.03 -15.22 -15.14
N THR A 92 -9.32 -14.93 -15.20
CA THR A 92 -10.40 -15.81 -14.74
C THR A 92 -11.66 -15.61 -15.56
N ASN A 93 -12.57 -16.58 -15.54
CA ASN A 93 -13.94 -16.46 -16.05
C ASN A 93 -14.94 -16.03 -14.97
N GLU A 94 -14.50 -15.97 -13.70
CA GLU A 94 -15.31 -15.45 -12.60
C GLU A 94 -15.23 -13.93 -12.54
N SER A 95 -16.37 -13.29 -12.23
CA SER A 95 -16.44 -11.81 -12.14
C SER A 95 -15.75 -11.23 -10.92
N SER A 96 -15.34 -12.06 -9.96
CA SER A 96 -14.65 -11.63 -8.74
C SER A 96 -13.38 -12.41 -8.50
N THR A 97 -12.45 -11.81 -7.78
CA THR A 97 -11.22 -12.44 -7.31
C THR A 97 -10.81 -11.84 -5.98
N GLU A 98 -10.06 -12.59 -5.19
CA GLU A 98 -9.49 -12.12 -3.93
C GLU A 98 -8.00 -11.84 -4.11
N TYR A 99 -7.50 -10.81 -3.45
CA TYR A 99 -6.09 -10.47 -3.47
C TYR A 99 -5.64 -9.80 -2.16
N THR A 100 -4.35 -9.92 -1.87
CA THR A 100 -3.71 -9.36 -0.67
C THR A 100 -2.43 -8.66 -1.08
N TRP A 101 -2.27 -7.40 -0.68
CA TRP A 101 -1.03 -6.64 -0.85
C TRP A 101 -0.23 -6.69 0.44
N SER A 102 1.04 -7.07 0.35
CA SER A 102 1.94 -7.19 1.52
C SER A 102 2.60 -5.87 1.91
N GLU A 103 2.76 -4.95 0.95
CA GLU A 103 3.48 -3.70 1.15
C GLU A 103 2.54 -2.51 1.07
N GLY A 104 2.86 -1.45 1.82
CA GLY A 104 2.14 -0.19 1.74
C GLY A 104 2.35 0.50 0.39
N GLY A 105 1.32 1.18 -0.13
CA GLY A 105 1.42 1.89 -1.40
C GLY A 105 0.12 2.34 -2.01
N TYR A 106 0.23 3.02 -3.14
CA TYR A 106 -0.88 3.30 -4.04
C TYR A 106 -0.80 2.36 -5.23
N TYR A 107 -1.79 1.50 -5.39
CA TYR A 107 -1.84 0.50 -6.45
C TYR A 107 -2.85 0.89 -7.51
N ASN A 108 -2.40 0.98 -8.77
CA ASN A 108 -3.28 1.15 -9.93
C ASN A 108 -3.84 -0.22 -10.33
N VAL A 109 -4.98 -0.58 -9.77
CA VAL A 109 -5.62 -1.85 -10.06
C VAL A 109 -6.45 -1.73 -11.33
N THR A 110 -6.20 -2.62 -12.30
CA THR A 110 -6.87 -2.62 -13.60
C THR A 110 -7.71 -3.87 -13.77
N LEU A 111 -8.96 -3.67 -14.19
CA LEU A 111 -9.80 -4.73 -14.73
C LEU A 111 -9.95 -4.53 -16.23
N MET A 112 -9.48 -5.48 -17.02
CA MET A 112 -9.83 -5.63 -18.43
C MET A 112 -10.80 -6.80 -18.58
N VAL A 113 -11.89 -6.60 -19.29
CA VAL A 113 -12.86 -7.65 -19.60
C VAL A 113 -12.92 -7.89 -21.10
N VAL A 114 -13.18 -9.14 -21.49
CA VAL A 114 -13.30 -9.56 -22.88
C VAL A 114 -14.64 -10.28 -23.04
N ASP A 115 -15.40 -9.91 -24.08
CA ASP A 115 -16.65 -10.58 -24.43
C ASP A 115 -16.46 -11.69 -25.48
N GLU A 116 -17.54 -12.40 -25.82
CA GLU A 116 -17.53 -13.48 -26.80
C GLU A 116 -17.19 -13.00 -28.23
N ASN A 117 -17.31 -11.71 -28.51
CA ASN A 117 -16.96 -11.10 -29.79
C ASN A 117 -15.53 -10.54 -29.83
N ASP A 118 -14.69 -10.87 -28.81
CA ASP A 118 -13.34 -10.36 -28.63
C ASP A 118 -13.24 -8.84 -28.45
N GLN A 119 -14.37 -8.19 -28.09
CA GLN A 119 -14.34 -6.79 -27.71
C GLN A 119 -13.87 -6.65 -26.27
N THR A 120 -13.20 -5.56 -25.96
CA THR A 120 -12.61 -5.31 -24.64
C THR A 120 -13.14 -4.04 -24.00
N GLY A 121 -13.25 -4.06 -22.68
CA GLY A 121 -13.47 -2.86 -21.85
C GLY A 121 -12.48 -2.87 -20.70
N GLU A 122 -12.09 -1.68 -20.24
CA GLU A 122 -11.09 -1.53 -19.19
C GLU A 122 -11.53 -0.47 -18.19
N LEU A 123 -11.19 -0.69 -16.91
CA LEU A 123 -11.33 0.29 -15.83
C LEU A 123 -10.11 0.19 -14.91
N ILE A 124 -9.56 1.35 -14.56
CA ILE A 124 -8.48 1.49 -13.57
C ILE A 124 -9.03 2.18 -12.33
N LYS A 125 -8.71 1.63 -11.15
CA LYS A 125 -8.97 2.27 -9.85
C LYS A 125 -7.71 2.24 -9.00
N ILE A 126 -7.55 3.28 -8.18
CA ILE A 126 -6.46 3.36 -7.22
C ILE A 126 -6.95 2.77 -5.89
N LEU A 127 -6.16 1.85 -5.33
CA LEU A 127 -6.30 1.35 -3.96
C LEU A 127 -5.15 1.90 -3.13
N GLN A 128 -5.46 2.47 -1.96
CA GLN A 128 -4.47 2.83 -0.95
C GLN A 128 -4.30 1.65 0.00
N VAL A 129 -3.09 1.14 0.09
CA VAL A 129 -2.71 0.10 1.07
C VAL A 129 -1.81 0.74 2.12
N VAL A 130 -2.23 0.68 3.37
CA VAL A 130 -1.50 1.23 4.52
C VAL A 130 -0.78 0.09 5.22
N PRO A 131 0.52 0.21 5.54
CA PRO A 131 1.24 -0.80 6.31
C PRO A 131 0.57 -1.13 7.64
N GLU A 132 0.81 -2.33 8.17
CA GLU A 132 0.50 -2.64 9.57
C GLU A 132 1.44 -1.86 10.49
N ASP A 133 0.96 -1.52 11.69
CA ASP A 133 1.81 -0.89 12.69
C ASP A 133 2.95 -1.84 13.06
N TYR A 134 4.17 -1.31 13.08
CA TYR A 134 5.35 -2.07 13.48
C TYR A 134 5.64 -1.83 14.95
N ILE A 135 5.82 -2.90 15.72
CA ILE A 135 6.22 -2.84 17.13
C ILE A 135 7.35 -3.84 17.33
N ASP A 136 8.49 -3.35 17.82
CA ASP A 136 9.61 -4.14 18.29
C ASP A 136 9.88 -3.78 19.75
N GLU A 137 9.91 -4.78 20.61
CA GLU A 137 10.13 -4.60 22.05
C GLU A 137 10.99 -5.74 22.62
N GLY A 138 11.85 -5.41 23.55
CA GLY A 138 12.74 -6.39 24.13
C GLY A 138 13.57 -5.86 25.28
N GLN A 139 14.60 -6.62 25.57
CA GLN A 139 15.57 -6.32 26.61
C GLN A 139 16.97 -6.28 26.02
N GLY A 140 17.73 -5.28 26.37
CA GLY A 140 19.15 -5.17 26.06
C GLY A 140 20.02 -5.34 27.28
N ASN A 141 21.25 -5.77 27.07
CA ASN A 141 22.29 -5.77 28.05
C ASN A 141 23.66 -5.60 27.39
N GLU A 142 24.55 -4.87 28.05
CA GLU A 142 25.93 -4.63 27.60
C GLU A 142 26.89 -4.56 28.77
N LEU A 143 28.11 -5.09 28.57
CA LEU A 143 29.20 -4.94 29.52
C LEU A 143 29.98 -3.66 29.17
N VAL A 144 29.75 -2.60 29.91
CA VAL A 144 30.41 -1.32 29.72
C VAL A 144 31.76 -1.33 30.50
N ASP A 145 32.88 -1.34 29.77
CA ASP A 145 34.21 -1.53 30.35
C ASP A 145 35.11 -0.27 30.33
N GLY A 146 34.52 0.88 30.00
CA GLY A 146 35.16 2.16 30.20
C GLY A 146 35.08 3.21 29.13
N VAL A 147 34.84 2.90 27.87
CA VAL A 147 34.78 3.92 26.81
C VAL A 147 33.82 3.47 25.68
N ASP A 148 32.78 4.26 25.48
CA ASP A 148 31.94 4.25 24.28
C ASP A 148 31.47 2.86 23.80
N ASP A 149 30.73 2.16 24.63
CA ASP A 149 30.01 0.95 24.22
C ASP A 149 28.68 1.38 23.60
N THR A 150 28.54 1.15 22.29
CA THR A 150 27.39 1.61 21.47
C THR A 150 26.50 0.43 21.12
N VAL A 151 25.20 0.59 21.29
CA VAL A 151 24.18 -0.34 20.80
C VAL A 151 23.28 0.39 19.81
N GLU A 152 23.07 -0.22 18.66
CA GLU A 152 22.27 0.34 17.56
C GLU A 152 21.04 -0.53 17.30
N TYR A 153 19.89 0.12 17.08
CA TYR A 153 18.65 -0.49 16.65
C TYR A 153 18.21 0.16 15.33
N GLU A 154 17.84 -0.64 14.35
CA GLU A 154 17.37 -0.18 13.04
C GLU A 154 15.86 -0.34 12.92
N MET A 155 15.21 0.65 12.30
CA MET A 155 13.79 0.68 12.03
C MET A 155 13.57 1.18 10.61
N GLU A 156 12.76 0.48 9.81
CA GLU A 156 12.38 0.92 8.47
C GLU A 156 11.03 1.64 8.52
N VAL A 157 11.02 2.89 8.05
CA VAL A 157 9.82 3.74 7.99
C VAL A 157 9.29 3.77 6.57
N GLU A 158 8.07 3.25 6.39
CA GLU A 158 7.36 3.23 5.12
C GLU A 158 6.43 4.44 4.94
N ILE A 159 5.78 4.52 3.77
CA ILE A 159 4.78 5.55 3.47
C ILE A 159 3.57 5.47 4.43
N PHE A 160 2.89 6.59 4.63
CA PHE A 160 1.74 6.78 5.52
C PHE A 160 2.07 6.68 7.02
N VAL A 161 3.34 6.82 7.41
CA VAL A 161 3.69 6.92 8.83
C VAL A 161 2.95 8.10 9.47
N SER A 162 2.34 7.86 10.62
CA SER A 162 1.71 8.90 11.43
C SER A 162 2.60 9.31 12.59
N SER A 163 3.24 8.34 13.23
CA SER A 163 4.19 8.60 14.32
C SER A 163 5.21 7.50 14.47
N ILE A 164 6.33 7.86 15.07
CA ILE A 164 7.37 6.94 15.57
C ILE A 164 7.44 7.16 17.07
N GLU A 165 7.27 6.10 17.84
CA GLU A 165 7.37 6.12 19.31
C GLU A 165 8.56 5.27 19.72
N LEU A 166 9.42 5.83 20.57
CA LEU A 166 10.60 5.16 21.11
C LEU A 166 10.60 5.28 22.61
N GLU A 167 10.86 4.16 23.26
CA GLU A 167 10.90 4.09 24.71
C GLU A 167 12.06 3.21 25.16
N PHE A 168 12.85 3.72 26.11
CA PHE A 168 13.84 2.98 26.84
C PHE A 168 13.51 3.07 28.34
N THR A 169 13.29 1.94 28.97
CA THR A 169 12.89 1.88 30.38
C THR A 169 13.79 0.95 31.17
N GLU A 170 13.70 1.07 32.46
CA GLU A 170 14.50 0.26 33.40
C GLU A 170 16.01 0.27 33.09
N ILE A 171 16.52 1.41 32.54
CA ILE A 171 17.96 1.60 32.34
C ILE A 171 18.62 1.54 33.69
N ASN A 172 19.41 0.50 33.94
CA ASN A 172 20.08 0.28 35.21
C ASN A 172 21.44 -0.34 34.97
N CYS A 173 22.27 -0.33 36.01
CA CYS A 173 23.53 -1.03 35.98
C CYS A 173 23.77 -1.89 37.24
N VAL A 174 24.48 -2.99 37.02
CA VAL A 174 24.92 -3.90 38.09
C VAL A 174 26.45 -3.87 38.16
N GLY A 175 26.97 -3.56 39.35
CA GLY A 175 28.42 -3.48 39.61
C GLY A 175 28.72 -3.14 41.05
N LEU A 176 30.01 -3.20 41.44
CA LEU A 176 30.49 -2.87 42.81
C LEU A 176 30.69 -1.34 42.97
N GLY A 177 29.59 -0.60 42.95
CA GLY A 177 29.62 0.85 42.95
C GLY A 177 29.95 1.39 41.52
N GLY A 178 29.74 2.67 41.33
CA GLY A 178 29.94 3.33 40.03
C GLY A 178 28.68 3.99 39.53
N GLN A 179 28.82 4.62 38.38
CA GLN A 179 27.76 5.31 37.68
C GLN A 179 27.83 4.88 36.21
N LEU A 180 26.69 4.65 35.62
CA LEU A 180 26.52 4.46 34.18
C LEU A 180 25.96 5.76 33.61
N ASP A 181 26.69 6.38 32.73
CA ASP A 181 26.18 7.48 31.89
C ASP A 181 25.71 6.90 30.57
N TYR A 182 24.57 7.41 30.05
CA TYR A 182 24.04 7.01 28.75
C TYR A 182 23.63 8.22 27.94
N ASN A 183 23.80 8.09 26.62
CA ASN A 183 23.31 9.04 25.61
C ASN A 183 22.51 8.28 24.59
N ILE A 184 21.29 8.73 24.31
CA ILE A 184 20.37 8.14 23.31
C ILE A 184 20.22 9.14 22.19
N VAL A 185 20.52 8.72 20.96
CA VAL A 185 20.40 9.55 19.76
C VAL A 185 19.50 8.82 18.77
N ILE A 186 18.52 9.53 18.23
CA ILE A 186 17.69 9.05 17.14
C ILE A 186 18.11 9.75 15.86
N GLN A 187 18.45 8.96 14.84
CA GLN A 187 18.85 9.46 13.53
C GLN A 187 17.86 9.02 12.47
N ASN A 188 17.55 9.92 11.53
CA ASN A 188 16.80 9.60 10.33
C ASN A 188 17.69 8.92 9.29
N SER A 189 17.12 8.58 8.13
CA SER A 189 17.80 7.90 7.03
C SER A 189 19.00 8.66 6.46
N ASP A 190 19.10 9.97 6.70
CA ASP A 190 20.23 10.82 6.29
C ASP A 190 21.33 10.89 7.36
N GLY A 191 21.15 10.24 8.49
CA GLY A 191 22.04 10.32 9.64
C GLY A 191 21.91 11.63 10.45
N THR A 192 20.84 12.40 10.21
CA THR A 192 20.55 13.60 11.00
C THR A 192 19.87 13.22 12.30
N SER A 193 20.38 13.75 13.44
CA SER A 193 19.72 13.56 14.74
C SER A 193 18.38 14.31 14.75
N ILE A 194 17.31 13.58 15.07
CA ILE A 194 15.95 14.09 15.23
C ILE A 194 15.53 14.10 16.70
N GLY A 195 16.23 13.37 17.56
CA GLY A 195 16.03 13.34 19.01
C GLY A 195 17.31 12.97 19.72
N GLU A 196 17.51 13.54 20.89
CA GLU A 196 18.67 13.25 21.73
C GLU A 196 18.32 13.38 23.21
N SER A 197 18.79 12.44 24.01
CA SER A 197 18.67 12.51 25.47
C SER A 197 19.88 11.87 26.12
N SER A 198 20.23 12.38 27.29
CA SER A 198 21.31 11.83 28.11
C SER A 198 20.91 11.74 29.58
N GLY A 199 21.45 10.77 30.26
CA GLY A 199 21.20 10.58 31.67
C GLY A 199 22.29 9.78 32.35
N ASN A 200 22.10 9.53 33.64
CA ASN A 200 22.96 8.66 34.39
C ASN A 200 22.20 7.88 35.47
N VAL A 201 22.69 6.71 35.78
CA VAL A 201 22.16 5.87 36.86
C VAL A 201 23.30 5.36 37.76
N ALA A 202 23.08 5.40 39.07
CA ALA A 202 24.01 4.79 40.01
C ALA A 202 23.80 3.26 40.03
N CYS A 203 24.86 2.48 39.94
CA CYS A 203 24.78 1.03 39.97
C CYS A 203 24.20 0.53 41.31
N GLY A 204 23.09 -0.24 41.20
CA GLY A 204 22.29 -0.68 42.35
C GLY A 204 21.32 0.38 42.88
N GLY A 205 21.19 1.52 42.22
CA GLY A 205 20.23 2.60 42.50
C GLY A 205 18.91 2.46 41.78
N GLU A 206 18.19 3.59 41.63
CA GLU A 206 16.97 3.66 40.83
C GLU A 206 17.31 3.58 39.34
N SER A 207 16.40 2.98 38.55
CA SER A 207 16.52 2.90 37.09
C SER A 207 16.18 4.23 36.43
N GLY A 208 16.80 4.52 35.28
CA GLY A 208 16.47 5.59 34.40
C GLY A 208 15.40 5.17 33.36
N SER A 209 14.79 6.16 32.73
CA SER A 209 13.91 5.93 31.61
C SER A 209 13.92 7.14 30.67
N TRP A 210 13.61 6.89 29.39
CA TRP A 210 13.43 7.91 28.37
C TRP A 210 12.37 7.46 27.39
N SER A 211 11.55 8.40 26.94
CA SER A 211 10.59 8.16 25.86
C SER A 211 10.42 9.40 25.01
N GLU A 212 10.25 9.23 23.72
CA GLU A 212 9.97 10.29 22.77
C GLU A 212 9.02 9.81 21.68
N SER A 213 8.25 10.74 21.11
CA SER A 213 7.32 10.47 20.02
C SER A 213 7.47 11.57 18.97
N PHE A 214 7.67 11.14 17.74
CA PHE A 214 7.74 12.00 16.56
C PHE A 214 6.48 11.80 15.75
N SER A 215 5.80 12.89 15.37
CA SER A 215 4.58 12.83 14.56
C SER A 215 4.82 13.39 13.16
N SER A 216 4.15 12.82 12.16
CA SER A 216 4.23 13.33 10.78
C SER A 216 3.63 14.73 10.62
N ALA A 217 2.84 15.20 11.59
CA ALA A 217 2.25 16.54 11.57
C ALA A 217 3.22 17.63 12.08
N ASP A 218 4.12 17.28 12.99
CA ASP A 218 5.01 18.22 13.68
C ASP A 218 6.49 18.04 13.27
N ASP A 219 6.84 16.84 12.83
CA ASP A 219 8.18 16.42 12.44
C ASP A 219 8.21 16.02 10.97
N ASP A 220 9.26 16.35 10.26
CA ASP A 220 9.46 15.95 8.86
C ASP A 220 9.94 14.48 8.81
N LEU A 221 9.03 13.54 9.07
CA LEU A 221 9.32 12.11 9.03
C LEU A 221 9.50 11.67 7.57
N SER A 222 10.75 11.49 7.16
CA SER A 222 11.12 10.99 5.83
C SER A 222 11.03 9.46 5.79
N LEU A 223 10.87 8.91 4.57
CA LEU A 223 10.96 7.46 4.34
C LEU A 223 12.40 6.97 4.50
N GLY A 224 12.56 5.75 4.98
CA GLY A 224 13.86 5.09 5.05
C GLY A 224 14.20 4.51 6.41
N ASN A 225 15.46 4.15 6.58
CA ASN A 225 15.94 3.53 7.81
C ASN A 225 16.23 4.59 8.86
N TYR A 226 15.65 4.41 10.03
CA TYR A 226 15.94 5.17 11.24
C TYR A 226 16.80 4.31 12.17
N GLN A 227 17.64 4.97 12.96
CA GLN A 227 18.47 4.31 13.96
C GLN A 227 18.24 4.92 15.32
N ALA A 228 18.06 4.06 16.34
CA ALA A 228 18.18 4.43 17.73
C ALA A 228 19.54 3.95 18.24
N ILE A 229 20.38 4.89 18.67
CA ILE A 229 21.74 4.64 19.10
C ILE A 229 21.82 4.92 20.61
N ILE A 230 22.31 3.96 21.39
CA ILE A 230 22.57 4.16 22.82
C ILE A 230 24.07 4.03 23.03
N ASP A 231 24.69 5.10 23.48
CA ASP A 231 26.08 5.12 23.92
C ASP A 231 26.15 5.02 25.44
N PHE A 232 26.89 4.08 25.91
CA PHE A 232 27.14 3.89 27.34
C PHE A 232 28.59 4.23 27.71
N THR A 233 28.76 4.98 28.79
CA THR A 233 30.07 5.25 29.34
C THR A 233 30.07 5.03 30.86
N ASN A 234 31.22 4.71 31.43
CA ASN A 234 31.39 4.60 32.87
C ASN A 234 32.66 5.26 33.35
N GLY A 235 32.81 5.44 34.66
CA GLY A 235 33.98 6.04 35.29
C GLY A 235 35.23 5.13 35.38
N GLY A 236 35.32 4.06 34.57
CA GLY A 236 36.49 3.18 34.48
C GLY A 236 36.40 1.90 35.31
N THR A 237 35.27 1.61 35.94
CA THR A 237 35.01 0.31 36.58
C THR A 237 33.98 -0.43 35.75
N PRO A 238 34.27 -1.62 35.19
CA PRO A 238 33.33 -2.35 34.39
C PRO A 238 31.98 -2.58 35.08
N VAL A 239 30.87 -2.29 34.40
CA VAL A 239 29.50 -2.46 34.90
C VAL A 239 28.66 -3.14 33.85
N GLN A 240 27.63 -3.91 34.25
CA GLN A 240 26.66 -4.47 33.37
C GLN A 240 25.50 -3.49 33.24
N ALA A 241 25.32 -2.89 32.08
CA ALA A 241 24.14 -2.13 31.72
C ALA A 241 22.98 -3.08 31.32
N ASN A 242 21.77 -2.75 31.74
CA ASN A 242 20.56 -3.45 31.29
C ASN A 242 19.46 -2.41 31.05
N TRP A 243 18.59 -2.68 30.10
CA TRP A 243 17.44 -1.85 29.77
C TRP A 243 16.32 -2.64 29.06
N ASN A 244 15.12 -2.10 29.07
CA ASN A 244 14.04 -2.52 28.19
C ASN A 244 13.89 -1.48 27.09
N TYR A 245 13.49 -1.91 25.89
CA TYR A 245 13.18 -1.01 24.80
C TYR A 245 11.82 -1.36 24.16
N ARG A 246 11.17 -0.35 23.60
CA ARG A 246 10.01 -0.48 22.75
C ARG A 246 10.09 0.56 21.65
N PHE A 247 10.00 0.11 20.41
CA PHE A 247 9.91 0.93 19.22
C PHE A 247 8.58 0.65 18.54
N ALA A 248 7.84 1.70 18.21
CA ALA A 248 6.59 1.56 17.48
C ALA A 248 6.56 2.55 16.32
N ILE A 249 6.27 2.04 15.13
CA ILE A 249 5.96 2.84 13.95
C ILE A 249 4.47 2.67 13.69
N LEU A 250 3.72 3.76 13.84
CA LEU A 250 2.28 3.77 13.68
C LEU A 250 1.92 4.42 12.34
N TYR A 251 0.96 3.86 11.64
CA TYR A 251 0.53 4.31 10.33
C TYR A 251 -0.91 4.83 10.37
N GLU A 252 -1.17 5.93 9.65
CA GLU A 252 -2.51 6.52 9.58
C GLU A 252 -3.45 5.63 8.75
N PHE A 253 -4.54 5.18 9.39
CA PHE A 253 -5.58 4.37 8.75
C PHE A 253 -6.95 5.06 8.71
#